data_dc5ae40374e73fa64743426ed63fd17c
#
_entry.id   dc5ae40374e73fa64743426ed63fd17c
#
_cell.length_a   1.000
_cell.length_b   1.000
_cell.length_c   1.000
_cell.angle_alpha   90.00
_cell.angle_beta   90.00
_cell.angle_gamma   90.00
#
_symmetry.space_group_name_H-M   'P 1'
#
loop_
_entity.id
_entity.type
_entity.pdbx_description
1 polymer ?
#
loop_
_entity_poly.entity_id
_entity_poly.type
_entity_poly.pdbx_seq_one_letter_code
_entity_poly.pdbx_strand_id
1 'polypeptide(L)'
;MAIRKINPTSPGQRGMTKSDYQEITTSTPEKSLLKKISKTAGRNNTGRITCRHKGGGVKQAYRIIDFKREKFGVPATVKTVEYDPNRNVRISLVFYADGEKRYILTPEGLNVGDVIVSGPEAAIQTGNALPLELIPLGTIVHNIELTPGRGGKMVRSAGNFAQVMAKEGNYVTIKLPSGEMRMVRKECMATIGTLGNAEFKNLSIGKAGRKRYMGIRPTVRGVTMNPCDHPHGGGEGKTGPGGHPKTPWGKPALGYKTRKKGKASDKLIVRRRKK
;
A
#
# COMPACT_ATOMS: atom_id res chain seq x y z
N MET A 1 -7.21 -12.91 -10.01
CA MET A 1 -7.19 -13.66 -8.71
C MET A 1 -8.61 -14.05 -8.37
N ALA A 2 -8.87 -15.32 -8.05
CA ALA A 2 -10.18 -15.74 -7.60
C ALA A 2 -10.26 -15.76 -6.06
N ILE A 3 -11.40 -15.33 -5.50
CA ILE A 3 -11.68 -15.42 -4.07
C ILE A 3 -12.43 -16.72 -3.80
N ARG A 4 -11.84 -17.57 -2.98
CA ARG A 4 -12.43 -18.82 -2.55
C ARG A 4 -13.22 -18.64 -1.26
N LYS A 5 -14.49 -19.02 -1.24
CA LYS A 5 -15.25 -19.20 0.00
C LYS A 5 -14.77 -20.44 0.74
N ILE A 6 -14.82 -20.40 2.05
CA ILE A 6 -14.45 -21.53 2.91
C ILE A 6 -15.71 -22.22 3.38
N ASN A 7 -15.69 -23.54 3.49
CA ASN A 7 -16.82 -24.32 4.03
C ASN A 7 -17.11 -23.87 5.48
N PRO A 8 -18.39 -23.63 5.81
CA PRO A 8 -18.79 -23.11 7.12
C PRO A 8 -18.81 -24.20 8.22
N THR A 9 -17.65 -24.85 8.42
CA THR A 9 -17.51 -25.91 9.43
C THR A 9 -17.45 -25.39 10.88
N SER A 10 -17.28 -24.09 11.05
CA SER A 10 -17.34 -23.42 12.35
C SER A 10 -17.88 -22.00 12.21
N PRO A 11 -18.38 -21.37 13.30
CA PRO A 11 -18.90 -19.99 13.26
C PRO A 11 -17.89 -18.98 12.67
N GLY A 12 -16.60 -19.14 12.99
CA GLY A 12 -15.53 -18.27 12.47
C GLY A 12 -15.22 -18.45 10.99
N GLN A 13 -15.62 -19.55 10.39
CA GLN A 13 -15.39 -19.85 8.97
C GLN A 13 -16.59 -19.49 8.09
N ARG A 14 -17.78 -19.33 8.66
CA ARG A 14 -19.04 -19.07 7.94
C ARG A 14 -18.95 -17.89 6.96
N GLY A 15 -18.34 -16.80 7.34
CA GLY A 15 -18.16 -15.61 6.48
C GLY A 15 -16.73 -15.42 5.98
N MET A 16 -15.89 -16.45 6.06
CA MET A 16 -14.46 -16.33 5.73
C MET A 16 -14.22 -16.58 4.24
N THR A 17 -13.37 -15.76 3.66
CA THR A 17 -12.86 -15.97 2.31
C THR A 17 -11.33 -16.02 2.31
N LYS A 18 -10.76 -16.66 1.31
CA LYS A 18 -9.30 -16.72 1.08
C LYS A 18 -8.99 -16.43 -0.39
N SER A 19 -7.78 -15.93 -0.64
CA SER A 19 -7.21 -15.95 -2.00
C SER A 19 -6.89 -17.39 -2.40
N ASP A 20 -7.04 -17.70 -3.67
CA ASP A 20 -6.67 -19.00 -4.24
C ASP A 20 -5.17 -19.15 -4.50
N TYR A 21 -4.43 -18.03 -4.54
CA TYR A 21 -2.99 -17.97 -4.78
C TYR A 21 -2.50 -18.56 -6.12
N GLN A 22 -3.37 -18.76 -7.11
CA GLN A 22 -3.02 -19.34 -8.40
C GLN A 22 -1.93 -18.56 -9.16
N GLU A 23 -1.83 -17.25 -8.93
CA GLU A 23 -0.83 -16.38 -9.54
C GLU A 23 0.59 -16.63 -9.00
N ILE A 24 0.73 -17.32 -7.88
CA ILE A 24 2.00 -17.50 -7.19
C ILE A 24 2.73 -18.69 -7.79
N THR A 25 3.93 -18.44 -8.30
CA THR A 25 4.76 -19.45 -8.95
C THR A 25 5.71 -20.15 -7.98
N THR A 26 6.14 -19.47 -6.89
CA THR A 26 7.00 -20.05 -5.86
C THR A 26 6.65 -19.55 -4.46
N SER A 27 6.84 -20.40 -3.47
CA SER A 27 6.68 -20.07 -2.04
C SER A 27 8.00 -19.68 -1.36
N THR A 28 9.14 -19.97 -1.99
CA THR A 28 10.47 -19.75 -1.44
C THR A 28 11.03 -18.42 -1.92
N PRO A 29 11.23 -17.42 -1.03
CA PRO A 29 11.79 -16.13 -1.42
C PRO A 29 13.30 -16.19 -1.63
N GLU A 30 13.84 -15.29 -2.45
CA GLU A 30 15.28 -15.11 -2.66
C GLU A 30 15.94 -14.63 -1.35
N LYS A 31 16.87 -15.44 -0.83
CA LYS A 31 17.49 -15.23 0.50
C LYS A 31 18.31 -13.93 0.56
N SER A 32 19.01 -13.57 -0.50
CA SER A 32 19.83 -12.36 -0.58
C SER A 32 19.02 -11.07 -0.46
N LEU A 33 17.73 -11.10 -0.82
CA LEU A 33 16.82 -9.97 -0.79
C LEU A 33 15.93 -9.94 0.48
N LEU A 34 16.24 -10.76 1.48
CA LEU A 34 15.50 -10.79 2.74
C LEU A 34 16.20 -9.97 3.83
N LYS A 35 15.42 -9.20 4.57
CA LYS A 35 15.87 -8.48 5.75
C LYS A 35 15.02 -8.83 6.98
N LYS A 36 15.67 -9.05 8.12
CA LYS A 36 14.96 -9.26 9.39
C LYS A 36 14.22 -8.00 9.81
N ILE A 37 12.96 -8.13 10.21
CA ILE A 37 12.15 -7.06 10.79
C ILE A 37 12.09 -7.25 12.31
N SER A 38 12.52 -6.24 13.05
CA SER A 38 12.23 -6.11 14.48
C SER A 38 10.84 -5.51 14.67
N LYS A 39 9.98 -6.20 15.43
CA LYS A 39 8.62 -5.73 15.74
C LYS A 39 8.64 -4.93 17.05
N THR A 40 8.38 -3.64 16.96
CA THR A 40 8.32 -2.74 18.13
C THR A 40 6.99 -2.77 18.85
N ALA A 41 5.98 -3.48 18.33
CA ALA A 41 4.63 -3.57 18.90
C ALA A 41 4.01 -2.19 19.22
N GLY A 42 4.26 -1.20 18.38
CA GLY A 42 3.74 0.16 18.54
C GLY A 42 4.44 1.01 19.60
N ARG A 43 5.60 0.56 20.12
CA ARG A 43 6.42 1.31 21.09
C ARG A 43 7.44 2.18 20.35
N ASN A 44 7.77 3.32 20.96
CA ASN A 44 8.85 4.18 20.50
C ASN A 44 10.21 3.73 21.13
N ASN A 45 11.25 4.55 20.92
CA ASN A 45 12.60 4.31 21.47
C ASN A 45 12.66 4.32 23.01
N THR A 46 11.71 4.98 23.68
CA THR A 46 11.58 5.01 25.15
C THR A 46 10.67 3.90 25.70
N GLY A 47 10.20 2.96 24.86
CA GLY A 47 9.32 1.86 25.27
C GLY A 47 7.86 2.24 25.46
N ARG A 48 7.48 3.51 25.30
CA ARG A 48 6.09 3.97 25.45
C ARG A 48 5.25 3.63 24.22
N ILE A 49 3.99 3.29 24.40
CA ILE A 49 3.05 3.01 23.32
C ILE A 49 2.68 4.32 22.61
N THR A 50 3.18 4.53 21.41
CA THR A 50 2.84 5.67 20.54
C THR A 50 1.83 5.30 19.44
N CYS A 51 1.74 4.02 19.11
CA CYS A 51 0.73 3.49 18.18
C CYS A 51 -0.03 2.37 18.86
N ARG A 52 -1.28 2.64 19.27
CA ARG A 52 -2.14 1.67 19.96
C ARG A 52 -2.54 0.53 19.04
N HIS A 53 -2.97 -0.59 19.65
CA HIS A 53 -3.53 -1.77 18.97
C HIS A 53 -2.57 -2.46 17.99
N LYS A 54 -1.26 -2.34 18.19
CA LYS A 54 -0.22 -3.08 17.47
C LYS A 54 0.47 -4.07 18.41
N GLY A 55 0.88 -5.20 17.85
CA GLY A 55 1.67 -6.20 18.57
C GLY A 55 1.27 -7.63 18.29
N GLY A 56 2.18 -8.56 18.63
CA GLY A 56 2.04 -9.97 18.27
C GLY A 56 2.13 -10.20 16.77
N GLY A 57 1.41 -11.20 16.31
CA GLY A 57 1.40 -11.60 14.90
C GLY A 57 2.54 -12.54 14.52
N VAL A 58 2.39 -13.17 13.35
CA VAL A 58 3.35 -14.13 12.81
C VAL A 58 4.68 -13.45 12.49
N LYS A 59 5.80 -14.14 12.75
CA LYS A 59 7.14 -13.68 12.36
C LYS A 59 7.22 -13.51 10.84
N GLN A 60 7.76 -12.38 10.39
CA GLN A 60 7.84 -12.04 8.98
C GLN A 60 9.25 -11.55 8.64
N ALA A 61 9.73 -11.91 7.45
CA ALA A 61 10.90 -11.31 6.84
C ALA A 61 10.47 -10.21 5.85
N TYR A 62 11.22 -9.14 5.76
CA TYR A 62 10.99 -8.08 4.78
C TYR A 62 11.66 -8.45 3.47
N ARG A 63 10.94 -8.30 2.36
CA ARG A 63 11.50 -8.38 1.01
C ARG A 63 11.96 -6.98 0.61
N ILE A 64 13.21 -6.87 0.20
CA ILE A 64 13.76 -5.60 -0.30
C ILE A 64 13.20 -5.40 -1.70
N ILE A 65 12.36 -4.37 -1.86
CA ILE A 65 11.72 -4.04 -3.12
C ILE A 65 12.47 -2.86 -3.76
N ASP A 66 12.72 -2.97 -5.04
CA ASP A 66 13.24 -1.87 -5.85
C ASP A 66 12.10 -0.88 -6.16
N PHE A 67 11.99 0.15 -5.33
CA PHE A 67 11.06 1.26 -5.55
C PHE A 67 11.66 2.36 -6.42
N LYS A 68 12.99 2.35 -6.62
CA LYS A 68 13.66 3.40 -7.37
C LYS A 68 13.65 3.14 -8.87
N ARG A 69 13.81 1.87 -9.25
CA ARG A 69 13.91 1.47 -10.65
C ARG A 69 15.04 2.23 -11.38
N GLU A 70 16.16 2.45 -10.68
CA GLU A 70 17.28 3.27 -11.12
C GLU A 70 18.21 2.62 -12.16
N LYS A 71 18.00 1.35 -12.48
CA LYS A 71 18.80 0.60 -13.43
C LYS A 71 18.27 0.83 -14.84
N PHE A 72 18.74 1.91 -15.46
CA PHE A 72 18.25 2.35 -16.76
C PHE A 72 18.88 1.57 -17.91
N GLY A 73 18.08 1.31 -18.97
CA GLY A 73 18.53 0.67 -20.22
C GLY A 73 18.82 -0.83 -20.10
N VAL A 74 18.88 -1.40 -18.90
CA VAL A 74 19.18 -2.82 -18.72
C VAL A 74 17.87 -3.63 -18.68
N PRO A 75 17.67 -4.59 -19.60
CA PRO A 75 16.49 -5.43 -19.60
C PRO A 75 16.50 -6.40 -18.40
N ALA A 76 15.35 -6.61 -17.81
CA ALA A 76 15.15 -7.56 -16.72
C ALA A 76 14.00 -8.51 -17.04
N THR A 77 14.25 -9.82 -16.91
CA THR A 77 13.25 -10.87 -17.14
C THR A 77 12.53 -11.22 -15.84
N VAL A 78 11.23 -11.29 -15.87
CA VAL A 78 10.40 -11.76 -14.74
C VAL A 78 10.58 -13.26 -14.59
N LYS A 79 11.09 -13.73 -13.45
CA LYS A 79 11.33 -15.14 -13.17
C LYS A 79 10.24 -15.78 -12.31
N THR A 80 9.76 -15.07 -11.29
CA THR A 80 8.73 -15.60 -10.39
C THR A 80 7.76 -14.51 -9.95
N VAL A 81 6.54 -14.90 -9.60
CA VAL A 81 5.55 -14.07 -8.89
C VAL A 81 5.37 -14.67 -7.51
N GLU A 82 5.52 -13.85 -6.45
CA GLU A 82 5.60 -14.31 -5.07
C GLU A 82 4.62 -13.57 -4.14
N TYR A 83 4.30 -14.25 -3.04
CA TYR A 83 3.57 -13.65 -1.92
C TYR A 83 4.51 -12.88 -0.99
N ASP A 84 4.15 -11.65 -0.65
CA ASP A 84 4.84 -10.88 0.41
C ASP A 84 3.89 -10.66 1.60
N PRO A 85 4.24 -11.12 2.81
CA PRO A 85 3.42 -10.92 4.01
C PRO A 85 3.40 -9.48 4.51
N ASN A 86 4.24 -8.59 3.97
CA ASN A 86 4.36 -7.20 4.40
C ASN A 86 3.47 -6.25 3.58
N ARG A 87 2.88 -6.75 2.49
CA ARG A 87 2.03 -5.95 1.59
C ARG A 87 0.88 -6.77 1.03
N ASN A 88 -0.10 -6.08 0.48
CA ASN A 88 -1.26 -6.71 -0.15
C ASN A 88 -1.07 -6.97 -1.66
N VAL A 89 -0.05 -6.38 -2.27
CA VAL A 89 0.35 -6.61 -3.68
C VAL A 89 1.26 -7.83 -3.76
N ARG A 90 1.20 -8.58 -4.86
CA ARG A 90 2.22 -9.59 -5.21
C ARG A 90 3.52 -8.88 -5.58
N ILE A 91 4.62 -9.60 -5.48
CA ILE A 91 5.94 -9.13 -5.89
C ILE A 91 6.48 -10.06 -6.96
N SER A 92 7.21 -9.51 -7.92
CA SER A 92 7.91 -10.30 -8.95
C SER A 92 9.41 -10.22 -8.72
N LEU A 93 10.06 -11.38 -8.75
CA LEU A 93 11.52 -11.45 -8.80
C LEU A 93 11.95 -11.30 -10.25
N VAL A 94 12.78 -10.32 -10.51
CA VAL A 94 13.32 -10.04 -11.84
C VAL A 94 14.83 -10.23 -11.85
N PHE A 95 15.32 -10.79 -12.95
CA PHE A 95 16.75 -11.00 -13.21
C PHE A 95 17.15 -10.05 -14.32
N TYR A 96 18.08 -9.17 -14.03
CA TYR A 96 18.68 -8.28 -15.00
C TYR A 96 19.70 -9.03 -15.87
N ALA A 97 19.97 -8.51 -17.07
CA ALA A 97 20.93 -9.12 -18.01
C ALA A 97 22.35 -9.22 -17.43
N ASP A 98 22.70 -8.37 -16.46
CA ASP A 98 24.00 -8.39 -15.75
C ASP A 98 24.02 -9.34 -14.52
N GLY A 99 22.98 -10.16 -14.33
CA GLY A 99 22.89 -11.13 -13.24
C GLY A 99 22.33 -10.61 -11.91
N GLU A 100 22.09 -9.30 -11.77
CA GLU A 100 21.50 -8.74 -10.56
C GLU A 100 20.04 -9.16 -10.43
N LYS A 101 19.64 -9.53 -9.20
CA LYS A 101 18.26 -9.89 -8.86
C LYS A 101 17.61 -8.77 -8.08
N ARG A 102 16.38 -8.40 -8.42
CA ARG A 102 15.58 -7.45 -7.62
C ARG A 102 14.13 -7.88 -7.52
N TYR A 103 13.46 -7.49 -6.44
CA TYR A 103 12.00 -7.56 -6.34
C TYR A 103 11.36 -6.27 -6.81
N ILE A 104 10.28 -6.40 -7.56
CA ILE A 104 9.40 -5.28 -7.95
C ILE A 104 7.97 -5.55 -7.51
N LEU A 105 7.11 -4.51 -7.51
CA LEU A 105 5.67 -4.70 -7.36
C LEU A 105 5.12 -5.29 -8.66
N THR A 106 4.30 -6.32 -8.57
CA THR A 106 3.69 -6.97 -9.75
C THR A 106 2.50 -6.15 -10.23
N PRO A 107 2.56 -5.55 -11.44
CA PRO A 107 1.38 -5.01 -12.10
C PRO A 107 0.46 -6.13 -12.58
N GLU A 108 -0.78 -5.78 -12.85
CA GLU A 108 -1.76 -6.68 -13.44
C GLU A 108 -1.36 -7.01 -14.90
N GLY A 109 -1.46 -8.28 -15.28
CA GLY A 109 -1.10 -8.76 -16.62
C GLY A 109 0.39 -9.02 -16.85
N LEU A 110 1.26 -8.84 -15.84
CA LEU A 110 2.67 -9.19 -15.96
C LEU A 110 2.86 -10.69 -15.66
N ASN A 111 3.44 -11.41 -16.62
CA ASN A 111 3.65 -12.85 -16.56
C ASN A 111 5.13 -13.21 -16.35
N VAL A 112 5.36 -14.46 -15.97
CA VAL A 112 6.73 -15.03 -15.96
C VAL A 112 7.24 -15.14 -17.39
N GLY A 113 8.47 -14.68 -17.62
CA GLY A 113 9.10 -14.59 -18.93
C GLY A 113 9.04 -13.21 -19.58
N ASP A 114 8.13 -12.33 -19.12
CA ASP A 114 8.07 -10.97 -19.64
C ASP A 114 9.37 -10.20 -19.36
N VAL A 115 9.76 -9.35 -20.30
CA VAL A 115 10.92 -8.48 -20.18
C VAL A 115 10.46 -7.06 -19.84
N ILE A 116 11.07 -6.48 -18.82
CA ILE A 116 10.80 -5.11 -18.39
C ILE A 116 12.07 -4.27 -18.44
N VAL A 117 11.89 -3.00 -18.74
CA VAL A 117 12.98 -2.03 -18.83
C VAL A 117 12.62 -0.78 -18.00
N SER A 118 13.63 -0.11 -17.49
CA SER A 118 13.49 1.18 -16.81
C SER A 118 14.33 2.23 -17.52
N GLY A 119 13.85 3.45 -17.60
CA GLY A 119 14.59 4.57 -18.18
C GLY A 119 13.79 5.38 -19.20
N PRO A 120 14.38 6.45 -19.73
CA PRO A 120 13.68 7.34 -20.66
C PRO A 120 13.35 6.68 -22.00
N GLU A 121 14.14 5.72 -22.44
CA GLU A 121 13.96 5.01 -23.71
C GLU A 121 13.07 3.77 -23.61
N ALA A 122 12.55 3.47 -22.42
CA ALA A 122 11.70 2.30 -22.21
C ALA A 122 10.37 2.44 -22.98
N ALA A 123 9.92 1.35 -23.60
CA ALA A 123 8.61 1.31 -24.27
C ALA A 123 7.46 1.52 -23.26
N ILE A 124 6.33 2.05 -23.74
CA ILE A 124 5.12 2.28 -22.94
C ILE A 124 4.37 0.96 -22.77
N GLN A 125 4.94 0.05 -22.00
CA GLN A 125 4.39 -1.28 -21.71
C GLN A 125 4.24 -1.50 -20.19
N THR A 126 3.28 -2.35 -19.82
CA THR A 126 3.03 -2.69 -18.41
C THR A 126 4.29 -3.24 -17.74
N GLY A 127 4.66 -2.66 -16.59
CA GLY A 127 5.84 -3.05 -15.83
C GLY A 127 7.08 -2.19 -16.10
N ASN A 128 7.13 -1.47 -17.21
CA ASN A 128 8.22 -0.54 -17.52
C ASN A 128 8.11 0.73 -16.66
N ALA A 129 9.25 1.29 -16.31
CA ALA A 129 9.33 2.50 -15.50
C ALA A 129 9.98 3.64 -16.30
N LEU A 130 9.26 4.78 -16.38
CA LEU A 130 9.68 5.96 -17.12
C LEU A 130 9.54 7.23 -16.29
N PRO A 131 10.27 8.31 -16.62
CA PRO A 131 9.96 9.65 -16.16
C PRO A 131 8.54 10.07 -16.58
N LEU A 132 7.81 10.76 -15.71
CA LEU A 132 6.44 11.20 -15.97
C LEU A 132 6.32 12.08 -17.22
N GLU A 133 7.38 12.80 -17.57
CA GLU A 133 7.46 13.63 -18.79
C GLU A 133 7.21 12.82 -20.06
N LEU A 134 7.71 11.59 -20.12
CA LEU A 134 7.63 10.74 -21.30
C LEU A 134 6.36 9.89 -21.39
N ILE A 135 5.62 9.76 -20.28
CA ILE A 135 4.39 8.96 -20.23
C ILE A 135 3.23 9.73 -20.87
N PRO A 136 2.52 9.19 -21.87
CA PRO A 136 1.38 9.86 -22.51
C PRO A 136 0.26 10.23 -21.54
N LEU A 137 -0.52 11.24 -21.90
CA LEU A 137 -1.73 11.61 -21.18
C LEU A 137 -2.75 10.46 -21.20
N GLY A 138 -3.52 10.32 -20.15
CA GLY A 138 -4.50 9.23 -20.00
C GLY A 138 -3.91 7.91 -19.51
N THR A 139 -2.58 7.71 -19.60
CA THR A 139 -1.92 6.46 -19.20
C THR A 139 -2.09 6.19 -17.71
N ILE A 140 -2.31 4.91 -17.41
CA ILE A 140 -2.42 4.40 -16.03
C ILE A 140 -1.03 4.05 -15.52
N VAL A 141 -0.72 4.52 -14.29
CA VAL A 141 0.60 4.35 -13.68
C VAL A 141 0.49 3.99 -12.19
N HIS A 142 1.53 3.38 -11.67
CA HIS A 142 1.69 3.08 -10.24
C HIS A 142 3.13 3.34 -9.78
N ASN A 143 3.42 3.10 -8.50
CA ASN A 143 4.75 3.28 -7.90
C ASN A 143 5.39 4.64 -8.22
N ILE A 144 4.64 5.72 -8.00
CA ILE A 144 5.00 7.07 -8.41
C ILE A 144 5.92 7.72 -7.38
N GLU A 145 6.99 8.34 -7.83
CA GLU A 145 7.85 9.17 -7.00
C GLU A 145 7.20 10.52 -6.66
N LEU A 146 7.59 11.08 -5.52
CA LEU A 146 7.25 12.46 -5.11
C LEU A 146 8.42 13.42 -5.28
N THR A 147 9.61 12.90 -5.24
CA THR A 147 10.88 13.61 -5.39
C THR A 147 11.78 12.75 -6.25
N PRO A 148 12.40 13.28 -7.29
CA PRO A 148 13.26 12.51 -8.19
C PRO A 148 14.33 11.72 -7.43
N GLY A 149 14.57 10.47 -7.82
CA GLY A 149 15.59 9.58 -7.28
C GLY A 149 15.34 9.04 -5.86
N ARG A 150 14.22 9.39 -5.22
CA ARG A 150 13.88 8.88 -3.87
C ARG A 150 13.07 7.59 -3.86
N GLY A 151 12.73 7.08 -5.01
CA GLY A 151 11.90 5.89 -5.20
C GLY A 151 10.40 6.16 -5.01
N GLY A 152 9.59 5.30 -5.62
CA GLY A 152 8.14 5.43 -5.60
C GLY A 152 7.55 5.39 -4.20
N LYS A 153 6.66 6.32 -3.91
CA LYS A 153 5.97 6.45 -2.61
C LYS A 153 4.45 6.41 -2.71
N MET A 154 3.90 6.75 -3.86
CA MET A 154 2.45 6.76 -4.08
C MET A 154 2.02 5.55 -4.90
N VAL A 155 0.74 5.18 -4.77
CA VAL A 155 0.09 4.14 -5.57
C VAL A 155 0.87 2.81 -5.53
N ARG A 156 0.94 2.20 -4.33
CA ARG A 156 1.67 0.95 -4.08
C ARG A 156 0.82 -0.16 -3.49
N SER A 157 -0.48 0.06 -3.34
CA SER A 157 -1.41 -0.94 -2.77
C SER A 157 -2.13 -1.70 -3.87
N ALA A 158 -2.54 -2.93 -3.57
CA ALA A 158 -3.23 -3.83 -4.50
C ALA A 158 -4.41 -3.18 -5.21
N GLY A 159 -4.52 -3.40 -6.51
CA GLY A 159 -5.58 -2.88 -7.36
C GLY A 159 -5.60 -1.35 -7.53
N ASN A 160 -4.59 -0.65 -7.04
CA ASN A 160 -4.53 0.80 -7.17
C ASN A 160 -3.76 1.22 -8.42
N PHE A 161 -4.23 2.31 -9.00
CA PHE A 161 -3.59 3.01 -10.10
C PHE A 161 -3.79 4.52 -9.95
N ALA A 162 -2.99 5.30 -10.65
CA ALA A 162 -3.19 6.72 -10.87
C ALA A 162 -3.21 6.98 -12.39
N GLN A 163 -3.77 8.09 -12.81
CA GLN A 163 -3.85 8.46 -14.21
C GLN A 163 -3.12 9.78 -14.45
N VAL A 164 -2.33 9.84 -15.50
CA VAL A 164 -1.67 11.06 -15.96
C VAL A 164 -2.71 11.92 -16.68
N MET A 165 -2.96 13.15 -16.17
CA MET A 165 -4.04 14.01 -16.65
C MET A 165 -3.57 15.17 -17.52
N ALA A 166 -2.49 15.85 -17.11
CA ALA A 166 -1.95 16.99 -17.82
C ALA A 166 -0.45 17.13 -17.57
N LYS A 167 0.25 17.79 -18.47
CA LYS A 167 1.67 18.14 -18.35
C LYS A 167 1.80 19.64 -18.57
N GLU A 168 2.30 20.36 -17.57
CA GLU A 168 2.42 21.82 -17.60
C GLU A 168 3.76 22.26 -17.01
N GLY A 169 4.60 22.86 -17.81
CA GLY A 169 5.91 23.35 -17.39
C GLY A 169 6.78 22.23 -16.80
N ASN A 170 7.15 22.37 -15.53
CA ASN A 170 7.97 21.41 -14.80
C ASN A 170 7.17 20.37 -14.00
N TYR A 171 5.84 20.34 -14.17
CA TYR A 171 4.96 19.46 -13.40
C TYR A 171 4.04 18.64 -14.29
N VAL A 172 3.70 17.46 -13.79
CA VAL A 172 2.69 16.57 -14.35
C VAL A 172 1.57 16.43 -13.33
N THR A 173 0.34 16.68 -13.76
CA THR A 173 -0.85 16.52 -12.93
C THR A 173 -1.34 15.09 -13.00
N ILE A 174 -1.43 14.43 -11.85
CA ILE A 174 -1.88 13.03 -11.70
C ILE A 174 -3.16 12.98 -10.87
N LYS A 175 -4.10 12.14 -11.32
CA LYS A 175 -5.31 11.77 -10.57
C LYS A 175 -5.02 10.52 -9.75
N LEU A 176 -5.01 10.66 -8.43
CA LEU A 176 -4.75 9.58 -7.48
C LEU A 176 -5.99 8.70 -7.24
N PRO A 177 -5.82 7.46 -6.71
CA PRO A 177 -6.94 6.56 -6.38
C PRO A 177 -7.97 7.19 -5.43
N SER A 178 -7.56 8.15 -4.60
CA SER A 178 -8.44 8.90 -3.70
C SER A 178 -9.34 9.92 -4.41
N GLY A 179 -9.14 10.17 -5.71
CA GLY A 179 -9.76 11.23 -6.47
C GLY A 179 -9.07 12.60 -6.33
N GLU A 180 -8.01 12.71 -5.54
CA GLU A 180 -7.19 13.93 -5.46
C GLU A 180 -6.39 14.10 -6.75
N MET A 181 -6.38 15.31 -7.30
CA MET A 181 -5.51 15.70 -8.41
C MET A 181 -4.32 16.47 -7.85
N ARG A 182 -3.13 16.00 -8.19
CA ARG A 182 -1.89 16.51 -7.62
C ARG A 182 -0.81 16.67 -8.68
N MET A 183 -0.06 17.76 -8.57
CA MET A 183 1.14 18.00 -9.36
C MET A 183 2.34 17.25 -8.78
N VAL A 184 3.12 16.64 -9.66
CA VAL A 184 4.38 15.97 -9.35
C VAL A 184 5.41 16.45 -10.38
N ARG A 185 6.68 16.58 -9.99
CA ARG A 185 7.74 16.99 -10.91
C ARG A 185 7.84 16.02 -12.09
N LYS A 186 8.05 16.53 -13.28
CA LYS A 186 8.11 15.77 -14.53
C LYS A 186 9.22 14.71 -14.57
N GLU A 187 10.33 14.95 -13.88
CA GLU A 187 11.48 14.05 -13.74
C GLU A 187 11.20 12.82 -12.86
N CYS A 188 10.12 12.85 -12.06
CA CYS A 188 9.77 11.74 -11.17
C CYS A 188 9.43 10.48 -11.96
N MET A 189 9.98 9.34 -11.51
CA MET A 189 9.71 8.04 -12.12
C MET A 189 8.32 7.52 -11.73
N ALA A 190 7.68 6.84 -12.67
CA ALA A 190 6.47 6.06 -12.45
C ALA A 190 6.52 4.76 -13.25
N THR A 191 5.84 3.72 -12.78
CA THR A 191 5.73 2.44 -13.48
C THR A 191 4.37 2.35 -14.18
N ILE A 192 4.34 1.87 -15.41
CA ILE A 192 3.13 1.76 -16.23
C ILE A 192 2.28 0.58 -15.78
N GLY A 193 0.96 0.76 -15.78
CA GLY A 193 -0.04 -0.24 -15.48
C GLY A 193 -0.68 -0.11 -14.11
N THR A 194 -1.68 -0.95 -13.86
CA THR A 194 -2.40 -1.10 -12.58
C THR A 194 -1.69 -2.14 -11.72
N LEU A 195 -1.68 -1.97 -10.40
CA LEU A 195 -1.17 -3.01 -9.51
C LEU A 195 -2.11 -4.20 -9.44
N GLY A 196 -1.54 -5.40 -9.47
CA GLY A 196 -2.28 -6.65 -9.37
C GLY A 196 -2.96 -6.87 -8.02
N ASN A 197 -3.64 -8.01 -7.87
CA ASN A 197 -4.34 -8.43 -6.66
C ASN A 197 -5.50 -7.50 -6.24
N ALA A 198 -6.24 -6.93 -7.22
CA ALA A 198 -7.29 -5.94 -7.00
C ALA A 198 -8.40 -6.41 -6.04
N GLU A 199 -8.71 -7.70 -6.04
CA GLU A 199 -9.76 -8.30 -5.20
C GLU A 199 -9.36 -8.45 -3.73
N PHE A 200 -8.12 -8.14 -3.34
CA PHE A 200 -7.70 -8.21 -1.94
C PHE A 200 -8.62 -7.45 -0.98
N LYS A 201 -9.21 -6.34 -1.43
CA LYS A 201 -10.18 -5.55 -0.66
C LYS A 201 -11.46 -6.31 -0.31
N ASN A 202 -11.82 -7.33 -1.10
CA ASN A 202 -13.03 -8.12 -0.94
C ASN A 202 -12.83 -9.34 -0.01
N LEU A 203 -11.59 -9.55 0.51
CA LEU A 203 -11.30 -10.65 1.42
C LEU A 203 -11.92 -10.43 2.79
N SER A 204 -12.74 -11.39 3.22
CA SER A 204 -13.28 -11.45 4.57
C SER A 204 -12.38 -12.27 5.49
N ILE A 205 -11.90 -11.64 6.56
CA ILE A 205 -11.00 -12.28 7.54
C ILE A 205 -11.75 -13.35 8.37
N GLY A 206 -13.04 -13.17 8.60
CA GLY A 206 -13.95 -14.13 9.25
C GLY A 206 -13.84 -14.20 10.77
N LYS A 207 -12.66 -14.20 11.37
CA LYS A 207 -12.47 -14.32 12.82
C LYS A 207 -11.41 -13.39 13.39
N ALA A 208 -11.58 -13.00 14.68
CA ALA A 208 -10.66 -12.12 15.40
C ALA A 208 -9.22 -12.70 15.48
N GLY A 209 -9.06 -14.02 15.61
CA GLY A 209 -7.76 -14.67 15.65
C GLY A 209 -6.91 -14.40 14.42
N ARG A 210 -7.50 -14.32 13.22
CA ARG A 210 -6.74 -13.95 12.00
C ARG A 210 -6.21 -12.52 12.07
N LYS A 211 -6.97 -11.56 12.62
CA LYS A 211 -6.46 -10.20 12.87
C LYS A 211 -5.30 -10.22 13.87
N ARG A 212 -5.37 -11.08 14.88
CA ARG A 212 -4.27 -11.25 15.85
C ARG A 212 -2.99 -11.75 15.17
N TYR A 213 -3.08 -12.72 14.26
CA TYR A 213 -1.94 -13.18 13.47
C TYR A 213 -1.33 -12.09 12.57
N MET A 214 -2.14 -11.13 12.12
CA MET A 214 -1.66 -9.94 11.37
C MET A 214 -1.00 -8.88 12.26
N GLY A 215 -0.93 -9.09 13.57
CA GLY A 215 -0.33 -8.15 14.53
C GLY A 215 -1.27 -7.04 14.97
N ILE A 216 -2.59 -7.20 14.77
CA ILE A 216 -3.61 -6.25 15.20
C ILE A 216 -4.18 -6.72 16.54
N ARG A 217 -4.02 -5.93 17.59
CA ARG A 217 -4.60 -6.18 18.91
C ARG A 217 -6.05 -5.72 18.95
N PRO A 218 -6.88 -6.29 19.85
CA PRO A 218 -8.26 -5.85 20.05
C PRO A 218 -8.34 -4.35 20.38
N THR A 219 -9.42 -3.70 19.94
CA THR A 219 -9.70 -2.29 20.20
C THR A 219 -10.95 -2.17 21.04
N VAL A 220 -10.84 -1.50 22.16
CA VAL A 220 -11.97 -1.13 23.02
C VAL A 220 -12.52 0.21 22.55
N ARG A 221 -13.84 0.34 22.44
CA ARG A 221 -14.51 1.59 22.07
C ARG A 221 -14.47 2.58 23.23
N GLY A 222 -14.27 3.87 22.95
CA GLY A 222 -14.22 4.91 23.97
C GLY A 222 -15.47 4.99 24.85
N VAL A 223 -16.65 4.71 24.28
CA VAL A 223 -17.92 4.71 25.01
C VAL A 223 -18.04 3.63 26.08
N THR A 224 -17.18 2.61 26.08
CA THR A 224 -17.14 1.54 27.07
C THR A 224 -16.03 1.73 28.11
N MET A 225 -15.36 2.86 28.05
CA MET A 225 -14.31 3.24 28.99
C MET A 225 -14.88 4.16 30.12
N ASN A 226 -14.08 4.38 31.16
CA ASN A 226 -14.39 5.37 32.16
C ASN A 226 -14.17 6.81 31.66
N PRO A 227 -14.80 7.83 32.28
CA PRO A 227 -14.60 9.23 31.88
C PRO A 227 -13.16 9.71 31.95
N CYS A 228 -12.35 9.15 32.84
CA CYS A 228 -10.92 9.45 32.95
C CYS A 228 -10.08 8.91 31.77
N ASP A 229 -10.53 7.84 31.10
CA ASP A 229 -9.79 7.15 30.07
C ASP A 229 -10.12 7.67 28.66
N HIS A 230 -11.34 8.16 28.46
CA HIS A 230 -11.80 8.63 27.16
C HIS A 230 -12.90 9.71 27.28
N PRO A 231 -12.89 10.75 26.44
CA PRO A 231 -13.95 11.77 26.42
C PRO A 231 -15.37 11.26 26.14
N HIS A 232 -15.51 10.04 25.64
CA HIS A 232 -16.79 9.36 25.42
C HIS A 232 -17.15 8.40 26.56
N GLY A 233 -16.33 8.30 27.59
CA GLY A 233 -16.51 7.38 28.68
C GLY A 233 -17.58 7.85 29.67
N GLY A 234 -18.07 6.91 30.47
CA GLY A 234 -19.10 7.14 31.48
C GLY A 234 -20.53 7.03 30.95
N GLY A 235 -21.47 7.39 31.79
CA GLY A 235 -22.90 7.25 31.53
C GLY A 235 -23.44 5.89 31.92
N GLU A 236 -24.75 5.75 31.92
CA GLU A 236 -25.47 4.54 32.29
C GLU A 236 -26.02 3.83 31.05
N GLY A 237 -25.96 2.49 31.06
CA GLY A 237 -26.44 1.64 29.95
C GLY A 237 -25.71 1.87 28.64
N LYS A 238 -26.46 1.94 27.54
CA LYS A 238 -25.94 2.16 26.18
C LYS A 238 -25.79 3.65 25.85
N THR A 239 -24.96 4.35 26.57
CA THR A 239 -24.74 5.79 26.37
C THR A 239 -23.99 6.05 25.07
N GLY A 240 -24.40 7.10 24.37
CA GLY A 240 -23.70 7.60 23.16
C GLY A 240 -22.50 8.50 23.52
N PRO A 241 -21.77 9.01 22.53
CA PRO A 241 -20.59 9.87 22.77
C PRO A 241 -20.91 11.26 23.34
N GLY A 242 -22.18 11.64 23.50
CA GLY A 242 -22.62 12.92 24.05
C GLY A 242 -22.30 14.17 23.24
N GLY A 243 -21.72 14.03 22.06
CA GLY A 243 -21.32 15.13 21.18
C GLY A 243 -20.51 14.65 19.98
N HIS A 244 -19.80 15.60 19.31
CA HIS A 244 -18.97 15.25 18.17
C HIS A 244 -17.90 14.21 18.54
N PRO A 245 -17.72 13.12 17.74
CA PRO A 245 -16.74 12.09 18.04
C PRO A 245 -15.31 12.63 18.23
N LYS A 246 -14.68 12.21 19.33
CA LYS A 246 -13.32 12.63 19.71
C LYS A 246 -12.38 11.44 19.83
N THR A 247 -11.08 11.72 19.69
CA THR A 247 -10.02 10.78 20.02
C THR A 247 -9.81 10.72 21.54
N PRO A 248 -9.05 9.74 22.09
CA PRO A 248 -8.72 9.70 23.51
C PRO A 248 -8.07 10.99 24.05
N TRP A 249 -7.45 11.78 23.18
CA TRP A 249 -6.82 13.06 23.53
C TRP A 249 -7.73 14.26 23.26
N GLY A 250 -9.04 14.06 23.11
CA GLY A 250 -10.03 15.13 22.95
C GLY A 250 -10.07 15.78 21.57
N LYS A 251 -9.22 15.37 20.62
CA LYS A 251 -9.22 15.93 19.25
C LYS A 251 -10.43 15.39 18.47
N PRO A 252 -11.12 16.25 17.68
CA PRO A 252 -12.21 15.81 16.82
C PRO A 252 -11.79 14.67 15.88
N ALA A 253 -12.67 13.68 15.73
CA ALA A 253 -12.52 12.54 14.83
C ALA A 253 -13.72 12.44 13.90
N LEU A 254 -13.74 11.43 12.99
CA LEU A 254 -14.84 11.11 12.08
C LEU A 254 -15.47 12.35 11.40
N GLY A 255 -15.17 12.52 10.11
CA GLY A 255 -15.72 13.61 9.32
C GLY A 255 -15.04 14.98 9.50
N TYR A 256 -14.23 15.17 10.53
CA TYR A 256 -13.51 16.42 10.75
C TYR A 256 -12.26 16.51 9.84
N LYS A 257 -12.00 17.70 9.28
CA LYS A 257 -10.81 17.95 8.45
C LYS A 257 -9.57 18.13 9.35
N THR A 258 -8.80 17.08 9.55
CA THR A 258 -7.63 17.07 10.46
C THR A 258 -6.32 17.51 9.79
N ARG A 259 -6.26 17.63 8.47
CA ARG A 259 -5.06 18.13 7.78
C ARG A 259 -4.76 19.56 8.20
N LYS A 260 -3.55 19.82 8.70
CA LYS A 260 -3.09 21.19 9.02
C LYS A 260 -3.12 22.05 7.76
N LYS A 261 -3.60 23.28 7.88
CA LYS A 261 -3.55 24.31 6.83
C LYS A 261 -2.11 24.80 6.62
N GLY A 262 -1.80 25.34 5.44
CA GLY A 262 -0.50 25.96 5.16
C GLY A 262 0.69 25.01 4.99
N LYS A 263 0.45 23.72 4.70
CA LYS A 263 1.54 22.80 4.36
C LYS A 263 2.15 23.17 3.00
N ALA A 264 3.48 23.14 2.87
CA ALA A 264 4.18 23.36 1.59
C ALA A 264 3.62 22.52 0.44
N SER A 265 3.18 21.28 0.74
CA SER A 265 2.55 20.39 -0.23
C SER A 265 1.15 20.81 -0.68
N ASP A 266 0.53 21.83 -0.07
CA ASP A 266 -0.80 22.30 -0.48
C ASP A 266 -0.75 23.01 -1.84
N LYS A 267 0.39 23.65 -2.18
CA LYS A 267 0.65 24.28 -3.49
C LYS A 267 0.61 23.26 -4.65
N LEU A 268 0.88 21.99 -4.36
CA LEU A 268 0.91 20.92 -5.35
C LEU A 268 -0.43 20.20 -5.50
N ILE A 269 -1.47 20.56 -4.75
CA ILE A 269 -2.79 19.95 -4.83
C ILE A 269 -3.70 20.84 -5.66
N VAL A 270 -4.00 20.41 -6.90
CA VAL A 270 -4.90 21.12 -7.80
C VAL A 270 -6.35 20.95 -7.35
N ARG A 271 -6.75 19.73 -7.05
CA ARG A 271 -8.11 19.41 -6.62
C ARG A 271 -8.09 18.38 -5.51
N ARG A 272 -8.71 18.67 -4.38
CA ARG A 272 -8.88 17.74 -3.27
C ARG A 272 -9.94 16.69 -3.59
N ARG A 273 -9.85 15.52 -2.92
CA ARG A 273 -10.89 14.49 -2.99
C ARG A 273 -12.25 15.10 -2.59
N LYS A 274 -13.30 14.75 -3.32
CA LYS A 274 -14.67 15.00 -2.86
C LYS A 274 -14.93 14.15 -1.62
N LYS A 275 -15.67 14.67 -0.66
CA LYS A 275 -16.19 13.90 0.48
C LYS A 275 -17.26 12.93 0.00
#